data_9413a139b79e66bbd9f343bbd2d8864d
#
_entry.id   9413a139b79e66bbd9f343bbd2d8864d
#
_cell.length_a   1.000
_cell.length_b   1.000
_cell.length_c   1.000
_cell.angle_alpha   90.00
_cell.angle_beta   90.00
_cell.angle_gamma   90.00
#
_symmetry.space_group_name_H-M   'P 1'
#
loop_
_entity.id
_entity.type
_entity.pdbx_description
1 polymer ?
#
loop_
_entity_poly.entity_id
_entity_poly.type
_entity_poly.pdbx_seq_one_letter_code
_entity_poly.pdbx_strand_id
1 'polypeptide(L)'
;LLADLHDADGRVTIPGFYDDVDDLPDTLRQQWQSLAFNHAAYLGEVGLSVPAGEVDRTPLEILWSRPTAEVNGLWGGYTGAGFKTVLPAEAHAKVSFRLVS
;
A
#
# COMPACT_ATOMS: atom_id res chain seq x y z
N LEU A 1 6.35 2.02 14.75
CA LEU A 1 5.38 2.98 14.20
C LEU A 1 5.03 2.66 12.75
N LEU A 2 6.02 2.58 11.85
CA LEU A 2 5.76 2.28 10.44
C LEU A 2 5.22 0.87 10.23
N ALA A 3 5.70 -0.10 10.99
CA ALA A 3 5.24 -1.48 10.92
C ALA A 3 3.77 -1.62 11.29
N ASP A 4 3.24 -0.72 12.10
CA ASP A 4 1.85 -0.73 12.55
C ASP A 4 0.90 -0.01 11.56
N LEU A 5 1.42 0.60 10.49
CA LEU A 5 0.62 1.35 9.54
C LEU A 5 -0.37 0.46 8.78
N HIS A 6 -0.02 -0.80 8.57
CA HIS A 6 -0.87 -1.80 7.93
C HIS A 6 -1.06 -3.01 8.85
N ASP A 7 -2.22 -3.63 8.80
CA ASP A 7 -2.47 -4.89 9.48
C ASP A 7 -2.04 -6.10 8.61
N ALA A 8 -2.28 -7.31 9.12
CA ALA A 8 -1.92 -8.54 8.41
C ALA A 8 -2.69 -8.73 7.10
N ASP A 9 -3.85 -8.09 6.97
CA ASP A 9 -4.70 -8.15 5.77
C ASP A 9 -4.42 -7.00 4.79
N GLY A 10 -3.39 -6.20 5.04
CA GLY A 10 -2.98 -5.10 4.18
C GLY A 10 -3.84 -3.84 4.30
N ARG A 11 -4.70 -3.75 5.32
CA ARG A 11 -5.51 -2.56 5.58
C ARG A 11 -4.73 -1.53 6.37
N VAL A 12 -4.95 -0.26 6.04
CA VAL A 12 -4.36 0.86 6.78
C VAL A 12 -5.02 0.94 8.16
N THR A 13 -4.21 1.07 9.21
CA THR A 13 -4.66 1.01 10.61
C THR A 13 -5.00 2.38 11.21
N ILE A 14 -4.85 3.46 10.46
CA ILE A 14 -5.16 4.81 10.95
C ILE A 14 -6.66 4.89 11.24
N PRO A 15 -7.08 5.24 12.48
CA PRO A 15 -8.49 5.36 12.82
C PRO A 15 -9.21 6.34 11.89
N GLY A 16 -10.38 5.95 11.40
CA GLY A 16 -11.19 6.78 10.51
C GLY A 16 -10.73 6.82 9.06
N PHE A 17 -9.67 6.11 8.69
CA PHE A 17 -9.10 6.17 7.33
C PHE A 17 -10.11 5.74 6.25
N TYR A 18 -10.98 4.79 6.55
CA TYR A 18 -11.95 4.24 5.61
C TYR A 18 -13.38 4.81 5.76
N ASP A 19 -13.60 5.75 6.67
CA ASP A 19 -14.95 6.18 7.05
C ASP A 19 -15.78 6.71 5.87
N ASP A 20 -15.15 7.46 4.97
CA ASP A 20 -15.82 8.04 3.81
C ASP A 20 -15.50 7.30 2.51
N VAL A 21 -14.99 6.07 2.60
CA VAL A 21 -14.66 5.25 1.44
C VAL A 21 -15.84 4.37 1.08
N ASP A 22 -16.43 4.62 -0.07
CA ASP A 22 -17.52 3.81 -0.59
C ASP A 22 -17.00 2.48 -1.15
N ASP A 23 -17.73 1.41 -0.88
CA ASP A 23 -17.47 0.13 -1.54
C ASP A 23 -17.87 0.22 -3.01
N LEU A 24 -17.12 -0.50 -3.83
CA LEU A 24 -17.41 -0.57 -5.25
C LEU A 24 -18.76 -1.25 -5.47
N PRO A 25 -19.73 -0.61 -6.21
CA PRO A 25 -21.00 -1.26 -6.54
C PRO A 25 -20.78 -2.56 -7.30
N ASP A 26 -21.64 -3.55 -7.05
CA ASP A 26 -21.52 -4.87 -7.69
C ASP A 26 -21.54 -4.78 -9.22
N THR A 27 -22.31 -3.86 -9.78
CA THR A 27 -22.38 -3.63 -11.22
C THR A 27 -21.02 -3.21 -11.80
N LEU A 28 -20.32 -2.29 -11.13
CA LEU A 28 -18.99 -1.87 -11.54
C LEU A 28 -17.96 -2.97 -11.33
N ARG A 29 -18.07 -3.72 -10.23
CA ARG A 29 -17.19 -4.86 -9.98
C ARG A 29 -17.29 -5.90 -11.07
N GLN A 30 -18.52 -6.22 -11.51
CA GLN A 30 -18.76 -7.14 -12.62
C GLN A 30 -18.21 -6.60 -13.93
N GLN A 31 -18.38 -5.30 -14.21
CA GLN A 31 -17.82 -4.66 -15.39
C GLN A 31 -16.30 -4.75 -15.41
N TRP A 32 -15.64 -4.51 -14.26
CA TRP A 32 -14.19 -4.61 -14.16
C TRP A 32 -13.69 -6.03 -14.29
N GLN A 33 -14.44 -7.01 -13.78
CA GLN A 33 -14.12 -8.42 -13.95
C GLN A 33 -14.25 -8.86 -15.42
N SER A 34 -15.16 -8.24 -16.19
CA SER A 34 -15.34 -8.53 -17.60
C SER A 34 -14.23 -7.96 -18.49
N LEU A 35 -13.40 -7.05 -17.97
CA LEU A 35 -12.24 -6.55 -18.68
C LEU A 35 -11.20 -7.68 -18.81
N ALA A 36 -10.55 -7.76 -19.95
CA ALA A 36 -9.54 -8.79 -20.20
C ALA A 36 -8.21 -8.44 -19.52
N PHE A 37 -8.27 -8.14 -18.21
CA PHE A 37 -7.09 -7.82 -17.42
C PHE A 37 -6.51 -9.09 -16.80
N ASN A 38 -5.28 -9.41 -17.16
CA ASN A 38 -4.58 -10.57 -16.63
C ASN A 38 -3.79 -10.17 -15.38
N HIS A 39 -4.37 -10.44 -14.20
CA HIS A 39 -3.76 -10.09 -12.91
C HIS A 39 -2.41 -10.81 -12.72
N ALA A 40 -2.32 -12.07 -13.12
CA ALA A 40 -1.08 -12.85 -12.98
C ALA A 40 0.05 -12.28 -13.85
N ALA A 41 -0.26 -11.90 -15.08
CA ALA A 41 0.73 -11.27 -15.97
C ALA A 41 1.16 -9.89 -15.44
N TYR A 42 0.22 -9.09 -14.94
CA TYR A 42 0.52 -7.79 -14.33
C TYR A 42 1.45 -7.93 -13.13
N LEU A 43 1.15 -8.86 -12.21
CA LEU A 43 1.99 -9.11 -11.05
C LEU A 43 3.35 -9.69 -11.46
N GLY A 44 3.36 -10.55 -12.49
CA GLY A 44 4.59 -11.16 -13.01
C GLY A 44 5.57 -10.15 -13.58
N GLU A 45 5.09 -9.07 -14.20
CA GLU A 45 5.93 -7.98 -14.72
C GLU A 45 6.78 -7.32 -13.63
N VAL A 46 6.29 -7.30 -12.40
CA VAL A 46 7.01 -6.74 -11.25
C VAL A 46 7.57 -7.83 -10.32
N GLY A 47 7.54 -9.09 -10.75
CA GLY A 47 8.12 -10.20 -10.00
C GLY A 47 7.28 -10.70 -8.84
N LEU A 48 5.99 -10.44 -8.84
CA LEU A 48 5.08 -10.86 -7.78
C LEU A 48 4.18 -12.00 -8.23
N SER A 49 3.79 -12.86 -7.30
CA SER A 49 2.78 -13.90 -7.50
C SER A 49 1.49 -13.63 -6.72
N VAL A 50 1.58 -12.78 -5.70
CA VAL A 50 0.47 -12.40 -4.82
C VAL A 50 0.42 -10.88 -4.76
N PRO A 51 -0.76 -10.25 -4.88
CA PRO A 51 -0.84 -8.79 -4.79
C PRO A 51 -0.53 -8.30 -3.38
N ALA A 52 0.11 -7.14 -3.30
CA ALA A 52 0.22 -6.39 -2.06
C ALA A 52 -1.07 -5.60 -1.81
N GLY A 53 -1.25 -5.08 -0.61
CA GLY A 53 -2.42 -4.31 -0.24
C GLY A 53 -3.52 -5.17 0.38
N GLU A 54 -4.77 -4.72 0.30
CA GLU A 54 -5.89 -5.38 0.95
C GLU A 54 -6.13 -6.79 0.36
N VAL A 55 -6.21 -7.81 1.24
CA VAL A 55 -6.23 -9.24 0.84
C VAL A 55 -7.46 -9.64 0.04
N ASP A 56 -8.60 -9.04 0.33
CA ASP A 56 -9.89 -9.40 -0.27
C ASP A 56 -10.25 -8.56 -1.50
N ARG A 57 -9.26 -7.89 -2.07
CA ARG A 57 -9.44 -7.02 -3.25
C ARG A 57 -8.58 -7.50 -4.41
N THR A 58 -9.11 -7.36 -5.62
CA THR A 58 -8.33 -7.63 -6.82
C THR A 58 -7.31 -6.50 -7.07
N PRO A 59 -6.19 -6.75 -7.78
CA PRO A 59 -5.25 -5.69 -8.14
C PRO A 59 -5.90 -4.50 -8.83
N LEU A 60 -6.88 -4.72 -9.70
CA LEU A 60 -7.57 -3.66 -10.39
C LEU A 60 -8.42 -2.80 -9.43
N GLU A 61 -9.10 -3.43 -8.46
CA GLU A 61 -9.82 -2.70 -7.41
C GLU A 61 -8.87 -1.86 -6.56
N ILE A 62 -7.73 -2.41 -6.18
CA ILE A 62 -6.70 -1.70 -5.39
C ILE A 62 -6.20 -0.49 -6.16
N LEU A 63 -5.93 -0.63 -7.47
CA LEU A 63 -5.42 0.46 -8.31
C LEU A 63 -6.44 1.58 -8.50
N TRP A 64 -7.72 1.25 -8.66
CA TRP A 64 -8.72 2.20 -9.12
C TRP A 64 -9.68 2.69 -8.04
N SER A 65 -9.95 1.94 -6.98
CA SER A 65 -11.02 2.28 -6.04
C SER A 65 -10.64 2.32 -4.57
N ARG A 66 -9.44 1.89 -4.21
CA ARG A 66 -9.05 1.81 -2.80
C ARG A 66 -8.02 2.86 -2.40
N PRO A 67 -8.15 3.44 -1.20
CA PRO A 67 -7.14 4.34 -0.68
C PRO A 67 -5.90 3.57 -0.26
N THR A 68 -4.76 4.25 -0.28
CA THR A 68 -3.47 3.62 0.07
C THR A 68 -2.64 4.52 0.97
N ALA A 69 -1.73 3.90 1.72
CA ALA A 69 -0.69 4.57 2.48
C ALA A 69 0.65 3.92 2.14
N GLU A 70 1.61 4.69 1.68
CA GLU A 70 2.87 4.17 1.19
C GLU A 70 4.05 4.87 1.85
N VAL A 71 5.05 4.10 2.28
CA VAL A 71 6.31 4.62 2.76
C VAL A 71 7.22 4.85 1.56
N ASN A 72 7.50 6.10 1.24
CA ASN A 72 8.30 6.49 0.08
C ASN A 72 9.78 6.64 0.40
N GLY A 73 10.12 6.85 1.65
CA GLY A 73 11.49 7.02 2.08
C GLY A 73 11.65 6.73 3.56
N LEU A 74 12.81 6.22 3.90
CA LEU A 74 13.15 5.89 5.27
C LEU A 74 14.65 6.07 5.43
N TRP A 75 15.08 6.89 6.38
CA TRP A 75 16.50 7.07 6.65
C TRP A 75 16.74 7.48 8.10
N GLY A 76 17.94 7.16 8.58
CA GLY A 76 18.37 7.47 9.94
C GLY A 76 19.73 6.88 10.22
N GLY A 77 20.29 7.22 11.37
CA GLY A 77 21.61 6.75 11.78
C GLY A 77 22.74 7.40 11.00
N TYR A 78 23.93 6.79 11.08
CA TYR A 78 25.11 7.29 10.41
C TYR A 78 25.16 6.80 8.98
N THR A 79 25.27 7.73 8.04
CA THR A 79 25.26 7.46 6.60
C THR A 79 26.56 7.81 5.89
N GLY A 80 27.59 8.22 6.64
CA GLY A 80 28.91 8.55 6.11
C GLY A 80 29.75 7.31 5.80
N ALA A 81 31.01 7.53 5.48
CA ALA A 81 31.93 6.45 5.17
C ALA A 81 32.25 5.63 6.43
N GLY A 82 32.37 4.29 6.27
CA GLY A 82 32.69 3.38 7.36
C GLY A 82 31.51 3.18 8.32
N PHE A 83 31.83 2.88 9.56
CA PHE A 83 30.87 2.59 10.63
C PHE A 83 31.01 3.59 11.76
N LYS A 84 29.91 3.85 12.43
CA LYS A 84 29.90 4.65 13.65
C LYS A 84 28.85 4.06 14.59
N THR A 85 29.30 3.44 15.66
CA THR A 85 28.43 2.87 16.69
C THR A 85 27.91 3.97 17.57
N VAL A 86 26.74 4.52 17.22
CA VAL A 86 26.11 5.62 17.93
C VAL A 86 24.60 5.48 17.83
N LEU A 87 23.90 5.85 18.91
CA LEU A 87 22.45 5.93 18.88
C LEU A 87 22.05 7.23 18.13
N PRO A 88 21.29 7.12 17.06
CA PRO A 88 20.86 8.31 16.32
C PRO A 88 19.85 9.13 17.14
N ALA A 89 19.97 10.45 17.04
CA ALA A 89 19.01 11.35 17.66
C ALA A 89 17.71 11.48 16.87
N GLU A 90 17.76 11.15 15.58
CA GLU A 90 16.63 11.33 14.66
C GLU A 90 16.48 10.13 13.74
N ALA A 91 15.23 9.86 13.38
CA ALA A 91 14.86 8.95 12.29
C ALA A 91 13.80 9.65 11.43
N HIS A 92 13.84 9.43 10.14
CA HIS A 92 13.00 10.13 9.18
C HIS A 92 12.26 9.15 8.29
N ALA A 93 11.02 9.49 7.94
CA ALA A 93 10.25 8.74 6.96
C ALA A 93 9.41 9.71 6.12
N LYS A 94 9.20 9.33 4.88
CA LYS A 94 8.23 9.98 3.98
C LYS A 94 7.11 9.00 3.72
N VAL A 95 5.88 9.44 3.96
CA VAL A 95 4.68 8.65 3.76
C VAL A 95 3.74 9.43 2.86
N SER A 96 3.20 8.78 1.85
CA SER A 96 2.19 9.37 0.99
C SER A 96 0.89 8.58 1.08
N PHE A 97 -0.21 9.28 0.83
CA PHE A 97 -1.54 8.71 0.85
C PHE A 97 -2.23 9.00 -0.48
N ARG A 98 -2.86 7.99 -1.03
CA ARG A 98 -3.84 8.19 -2.09
C ARG A 98 -5.21 8.05 -1.48
N LEU A 99 -6.01 9.10 -1.58
CA LEU A 99 -7.33 9.15 -0.97
C LEU A 99 -8.41 8.97 -2.04
N VAL A 100 -9.50 8.38 -1.63
CA VAL A 100 -10.72 8.27 -2.44
C VAL A 100 -11.92 8.72 -1.59
N SER A 101 -12.94 9.27 -2.21
CA SER A 101 -14.13 9.74 -1.51
C SER A 101 -15.40 9.25 -2.18
#